data_a8e31de62f3db9c9704007fe125d6728
#
_entry.id   a8e31de62f3db9c9704007fe125d6728
#
_cell.length_a   1.000
_cell.length_b   1.000
_cell.length_c   1.000
_cell.angle_alpha   90.00
_cell.angle_beta   90.00
_cell.angle_gamma   90.00
#
_symmetry.space_group_name_H-M   'P 1'
#
loop_
_entity.id
_entity.type
_entity.pdbx_description
1 polymer ?
#
loop_
_entity_poly.entity_id
_entity_poly.type
_entity_poly.pdbx_seq_one_letter_code
_entity_poly.pdbx_strand_id
1 'polypeptide(L)'
;MNHMKSSTKVGILFIVTLLLIIGFALALGAIQPFSNSYELKIAYNFAGGIEVGSPVRVMGIKVGKVRSIEFVPDFKMPETGQEVKLVITVSIDKKAWPTVRKDSQYFINLAGVIGEKFLEITPGTLEAAEVTPGQVVRGEDPPRIDQLISQSYSLAGKVIEFVNKNEGSVIDTIDTMNKLVVNLDKALRQLEKTSRDQDVQRIIKNIGTMTDDLAFFSQKMRSPEGLKTLALINELIRRLEPLDSDAIHKFLQKEGIKAHIF
;
A
#
# COMPACT_ATOMS: atom_id res chain seq x y z
N MET A 1 -27.82 -67.68 -9.37
CA MET A 1 -26.92 -66.48 -9.35
C MET A 1 -27.33 -65.56 -10.49
N ASN A 2 -28.02 -64.46 -10.18
CA ASN A 2 -28.48 -63.50 -11.19
C ASN A 2 -27.27 -62.77 -11.78
N HIS A 3 -26.89 -63.06 -13.00
CA HIS A 3 -25.89 -62.28 -13.76
C HIS A 3 -26.48 -60.89 -14.10
N MET A 4 -26.16 -59.91 -13.28
CA MET A 4 -26.44 -58.52 -13.64
C MET A 4 -25.84 -58.19 -15.02
N LYS A 5 -26.67 -57.60 -15.90
CA LYS A 5 -26.24 -57.16 -17.24
C LYS A 5 -25.05 -56.21 -17.12
N SER A 6 -24.10 -56.30 -18.04
CA SER A 6 -22.86 -55.49 -18.01
C SER A 6 -23.16 -54.00 -17.89
N SER A 7 -24.22 -53.51 -18.53
CA SER A 7 -24.68 -52.10 -18.44
C SER A 7 -25.08 -51.67 -17.01
N THR A 8 -25.71 -52.61 -16.22
CA THR A 8 -26.07 -52.32 -14.83
C THR A 8 -24.84 -52.19 -13.92
N LYS A 9 -23.80 -53.01 -14.16
CA LYS A 9 -22.53 -52.92 -13.41
C LYS A 9 -21.82 -51.57 -13.69
N VAL A 10 -21.82 -51.10 -14.94
CA VAL A 10 -21.25 -49.81 -15.30
C VAL A 10 -22.03 -48.65 -14.69
N GLY A 11 -23.38 -48.74 -14.68
CA GLY A 11 -24.20 -47.70 -14.05
C GLY A 11 -23.99 -47.61 -12.52
N ILE A 12 -23.86 -48.76 -11.84
CA ILE A 12 -23.53 -48.77 -10.41
C ILE A 12 -22.14 -48.17 -10.15
N LEU A 13 -21.15 -48.58 -10.91
CA LEU A 13 -19.80 -48.03 -10.80
C LEU A 13 -19.79 -46.51 -10.95
N PHE A 14 -20.49 -45.98 -11.98
CA PHE A 14 -20.60 -44.53 -12.20
C PHE A 14 -21.22 -43.81 -11.00
N ILE A 15 -22.34 -44.34 -10.45
CA ILE A 15 -22.97 -43.72 -9.28
C ILE A 15 -22.03 -43.75 -8.06
N VAL A 16 -21.34 -44.86 -7.79
CA VAL A 16 -20.40 -44.97 -6.70
C VAL A 16 -19.26 -43.99 -6.84
N THR A 17 -18.69 -43.88 -8.02
CA THR A 17 -17.60 -42.91 -8.31
C THR A 17 -18.08 -41.46 -8.11
N LEU A 18 -19.30 -41.15 -8.55
CA LEU A 18 -19.88 -39.81 -8.36
C LEU A 18 -20.07 -39.48 -6.87
N LEU A 19 -20.60 -40.45 -6.09
CA LEU A 19 -20.76 -40.29 -4.64
C LEU A 19 -19.40 -40.13 -3.92
N LEU A 20 -18.37 -40.86 -4.34
CA LEU A 20 -17.03 -40.73 -3.80
C LEU A 20 -16.44 -39.34 -4.11
N ILE A 21 -16.62 -38.83 -5.33
CA ILE A 21 -16.15 -37.47 -5.70
C ILE A 21 -16.85 -36.41 -4.85
N ILE A 22 -18.20 -36.52 -4.71
CA ILE A 22 -18.96 -35.58 -3.87
C ILE A 22 -18.51 -35.67 -2.40
N GLY A 23 -18.39 -36.92 -1.88
CA GLY A 23 -17.91 -37.14 -0.51
C GLY A 23 -16.51 -36.56 -0.27
N PHE A 24 -15.62 -36.73 -1.23
CA PHE A 24 -14.27 -36.17 -1.17
C PHE A 24 -14.28 -34.65 -1.21
N ALA A 25 -15.10 -34.07 -2.08
CA ALA A 25 -15.27 -32.61 -2.15
C ALA A 25 -15.81 -31.99 -0.85
N LEU A 26 -16.75 -32.69 -0.19
CA LEU A 26 -17.25 -32.33 1.14
C LEU A 26 -16.17 -32.46 2.22
N ALA A 27 -15.42 -33.56 2.21
CA ALA A 27 -14.34 -33.82 3.17
C ALA A 27 -13.19 -32.79 3.06
N LEU A 28 -12.86 -32.35 1.86
CA LEU A 28 -11.90 -31.28 1.62
C LEU A 28 -12.46 -29.89 1.95
N GLY A 29 -13.75 -29.77 2.30
CA GLY A 29 -14.39 -28.47 2.57
C GLY A 29 -14.57 -27.58 1.33
N ALA A 30 -14.42 -28.14 0.12
CA ALA A 30 -14.68 -27.43 -1.13
C ALA A 30 -16.15 -27.00 -1.24
N ILE A 31 -17.06 -27.81 -0.68
CA ILE A 31 -18.49 -27.52 -0.57
C ILE A 31 -18.83 -27.48 0.93
N GLN A 32 -19.13 -26.30 1.44
CA GLN A 32 -19.59 -26.10 2.83
C GLN A 32 -21.07 -25.65 2.80
N PRO A 33 -22.04 -26.56 2.69
CA PRO A 33 -23.45 -26.20 2.56
C PRO A 33 -24.01 -25.53 3.84
N PHE A 34 -23.36 -25.72 4.99
CA PHE A 34 -23.76 -25.19 6.28
C PHE A 34 -22.69 -24.33 6.91
N SER A 35 -22.24 -23.28 6.21
CA SER A 35 -21.31 -22.34 6.83
C SER A 35 -22.03 -21.50 7.89
N ASN A 36 -21.68 -21.72 9.16
CA ASN A 36 -22.16 -20.91 10.27
C ASN A 36 -21.42 -19.56 10.31
N SER A 37 -21.67 -18.73 9.27
CA SER A 37 -20.96 -17.50 9.04
C SER A 37 -21.93 -16.35 8.80
N TYR A 38 -21.50 -15.13 9.14
CA TYR A 38 -22.14 -13.90 8.73
C TYR A 38 -21.43 -13.29 7.53
N GLU A 39 -22.15 -12.48 6.77
CA GLU A 39 -21.58 -11.73 5.65
C GLU A 39 -21.28 -10.30 6.06
N LEU A 40 -20.15 -9.78 5.56
CA LEU A 40 -19.75 -8.38 5.67
C LEU A 40 -19.38 -7.88 4.29
N LYS A 41 -19.80 -6.66 3.97
CA LYS A 41 -19.46 -5.99 2.73
C LYS A 41 -18.41 -4.93 3.00
N ILE A 42 -17.28 -4.99 2.30
CA ILE A 42 -16.15 -4.08 2.52
C ILE A 42 -15.89 -3.33 1.22
N ALA A 43 -15.94 -2.01 1.30
CA ALA A 43 -15.82 -1.13 0.15
C ALA A 43 -14.36 -0.65 -0.03
N TYR A 44 -13.86 -0.73 -1.27
CA TYR A 44 -12.51 -0.32 -1.67
C TYR A 44 -12.54 0.47 -2.97
N ASN A 45 -11.45 1.18 -3.26
CA ASN A 45 -11.18 1.74 -4.59
C ASN A 45 -10.23 0.87 -5.41
N PHE A 46 -9.48 -0.02 -4.75
CA PHE A 46 -8.53 -0.90 -5.38
C PHE A 46 -8.47 -2.26 -4.67
N ALA A 47 -8.63 -3.34 -5.41
CA ALA A 47 -8.67 -4.70 -4.85
C ALA A 47 -7.27 -5.31 -4.59
N GLY A 48 -6.21 -4.72 -5.14
CA GLY A 48 -4.84 -5.18 -4.91
C GLY A 48 -4.54 -6.61 -5.32
N GLY A 49 -5.39 -7.24 -6.16
CA GLY A 49 -5.21 -8.62 -6.61
C GLY A 49 -5.81 -9.67 -5.65
N ILE A 50 -6.74 -9.29 -4.75
CA ILE A 50 -7.54 -10.26 -4.00
C ILE A 50 -8.57 -10.91 -4.92
N GLU A 51 -8.89 -12.18 -4.70
CA GLU A 51 -9.75 -12.99 -5.54
C GLU A 51 -10.90 -13.61 -4.74
N VAL A 52 -11.93 -14.07 -5.43
CA VAL A 52 -12.98 -14.89 -4.83
C VAL A 52 -12.36 -16.19 -4.29
N GLY A 53 -12.63 -16.51 -3.04
CA GLY A 53 -12.00 -17.63 -2.35
C GLY A 53 -10.81 -17.24 -1.47
N SER A 54 -10.22 -16.05 -1.67
CA SER A 54 -9.12 -15.56 -0.82
C SER A 54 -9.48 -15.65 0.66
N PRO A 55 -8.53 -16.05 1.53
CA PRO A 55 -8.78 -16.19 2.96
C PRO A 55 -9.12 -14.85 3.62
N VAL A 56 -10.02 -14.88 4.60
CA VAL A 56 -10.26 -13.79 5.56
C VAL A 56 -9.67 -14.19 6.89
N ARG A 57 -8.87 -13.32 7.49
CA ARG A 57 -8.18 -13.55 8.75
C ARG A 57 -8.52 -12.48 9.77
N VAL A 58 -8.54 -12.86 11.03
CA VAL A 58 -8.57 -11.95 12.18
C VAL A 58 -7.38 -12.32 13.05
N MET A 59 -6.51 -11.37 13.35
CA MET A 59 -5.25 -11.61 14.10
C MET A 59 -4.42 -12.76 13.49
N GLY A 60 -4.35 -12.85 12.15
CA GLY A 60 -3.63 -13.90 11.43
C GLY A 60 -4.36 -15.26 11.34
N ILE A 61 -5.44 -15.46 12.08
CA ILE A 61 -6.21 -16.72 12.09
C ILE A 61 -7.27 -16.69 10.98
N LYS A 62 -7.31 -17.73 10.14
CA LYS A 62 -8.34 -17.86 9.10
C LYS A 62 -9.71 -18.06 9.71
N VAL A 63 -10.62 -17.14 9.47
CA VAL A 63 -11.99 -17.13 9.98
C VAL A 63 -13.05 -17.10 8.89
N GLY A 64 -12.62 -17.06 7.62
CA GLY A 64 -13.58 -16.97 6.52
C GLY A 64 -12.92 -16.92 5.15
N LYS A 65 -13.68 -16.46 4.17
CA LYS A 65 -13.24 -16.29 2.78
C LYS A 65 -14.00 -15.19 2.05
N VAL A 66 -13.42 -14.68 0.99
CA VAL A 66 -14.07 -13.78 0.02
C VAL A 66 -15.14 -14.57 -0.75
N ARG A 67 -16.35 -14.02 -0.83
CA ARG A 67 -17.51 -14.61 -1.52
C ARG A 67 -17.73 -14.03 -2.91
N SER A 68 -17.72 -12.70 -3.00
CA SER A 68 -17.88 -11.98 -4.28
C SER A 68 -17.10 -10.68 -4.28
N ILE A 69 -16.80 -10.20 -5.49
CA ILE A 69 -16.21 -8.90 -5.74
C ILE A 69 -17.08 -8.24 -6.81
N GLU A 70 -17.65 -7.09 -6.48
CA GLU A 70 -18.60 -6.38 -7.34
C GLU A 70 -18.08 -4.99 -7.65
N PHE A 71 -18.15 -4.58 -8.91
CA PHE A 71 -17.85 -3.22 -9.33
C PHE A 71 -19.06 -2.32 -9.09
N VAL A 72 -18.84 -1.20 -8.43
CA VAL A 72 -19.89 -0.25 -8.03
C VAL A 72 -19.48 1.17 -8.40
N PRO A 73 -19.48 1.53 -9.69
CA PRO A 73 -18.88 2.77 -10.19
C PRO A 73 -19.44 4.04 -9.55
N ASP A 74 -20.73 4.04 -9.16
CA ASP A 74 -21.46 5.20 -8.67
C ASP A 74 -21.85 5.10 -7.17
N PHE A 75 -21.28 4.15 -6.45
CA PHE A 75 -21.63 3.95 -5.04
C PHE A 75 -20.87 4.93 -4.14
N LYS A 76 -21.63 5.57 -3.24
CA LYS A 76 -21.12 6.43 -2.18
C LYS A 76 -21.35 5.80 -0.82
N MET A 77 -20.34 5.83 0.02
CA MET A 77 -20.44 5.33 1.39
C MET A 77 -21.51 6.13 2.17
N PRO A 78 -22.48 5.47 2.83
CA PRO A 78 -23.56 6.16 3.53
C PRO A 78 -23.08 7.08 4.65
N GLU A 79 -21.98 6.72 5.34
CA GLU A 79 -21.48 7.44 6.52
C GLU A 79 -20.55 8.60 6.14
N THR A 80 -19.74 8.46 5.10
CA THR A 80 -18.68 9.42 4.76
C THR A 80 -18.92 10.17 3.46
N GLY A 81 -19.86 9.72 2.62
CA GLY A 81 -20.09 10.25 1.27
C GLY A 81 -18.93 9.95 0.29
N GLN A 82 -17.91 9.19 0.69
CA GLN A 82 -16.78 8.84 -0.17
C GLN A 82 -17.24 7.93 -1.31
N GLU A 83 -16.78 8.23 -2.52
CA GLU A 83 -16.95 7.33 -3.65
C GLU A 83 -16.06 6.10 -3.51
N VAL A 84 -16.63 4.93 -3.81
CA VAL A 84 -15.91 3.66 -3.86
C VAL A 84 -16.20 2.97 -5.19
N LYS A 85 -15.28 2.16 -5.66
CA LYS A 85 -15.36 1.57 -7.01
C LYS A 85 -15.65 0.07 -6.99
N LEU A 86 -15.47 -0.58 -5.84
CA LEU A 86 -15.76 -2.01 -5.68
C LEU A 86 -16.20 -2.33 -4.25
N VAL A 87 -17.00 -3.38 -4.13
CA VAL A 87 -17.42 -3.96 -2.86
C VAL A 87 -17.04 -5.44 -2.85
N ILE A 88 -16.32 -5.82 -1.79
CA ILE A 88 -15.93 -7.21 -1.53
C ILE A 88 -16.85 -7.77 -0.45
N THR A 89 -17.62 -8.80 -0.79
CA THR A 89 -18.43 -9.53 0.19
C THR A 89 -17.61 -10.67 0.76
N VAL A 90 -17.48 -10.73 2.06
CA VAL A 90 -16.76 -11.78 2.78
C VAL A 90 -17.67 -12.54 3.71
N SER A 91 -17.39 -13.84 3.91
CA SER A 91 -18.00 -14.63 4.97
C SER A 91 -17.04 -14.71 6.16
N ILE A 92 -17.57 -14.55 7.37
CA ILE A 92 -16.81 -14.59 8.63
C ILE A 92 -17.54 -15.56 9.58
N ASP A 93 -16.80 -16.49 10.17
CA ASP A 93 -17.34 -17.42 11.16
C ASP A 93 -18.00 -16.68 12.33
N LYS A 94 -19.17 -17.16 12.75
CA LYS A 94 -19.91 -16.57 13.88
C LYS A 94 -19.08 -16.51 15.17
N LYS A 95 -18.15 -17.43 15.36
CA LYS A 95 -17.25 -17.43 16.53
C LYS A 95 -16.30 -16.24 16.53
N ALA A 96 -15.88 -15.79 15.36
CA ALA A 96 -14.99 -14.63 15.22
C ALA A 96 -15.74 -13.30 15.11
N TRP A 97 -17.05 -13.33 14.80
CA TRP A 97 -17.84 -12.13 14.58
C TRP A 97 -17.80 -11.10 15.71
N PRO A 98 -17.85 -11.47 17.01
CA PRO A 98 -17.81 -10.51 18.12
C PRO A 98 -16.52 -9.68 18.18
N THR A 99 -15.46 -10.08 17.45
CA THR A 99 -14.22 -9.30 17.35
C THR A 99 -14.27 -8.24 16.25
N VAL A 100 -15.30 -8.30 15.36
CA VAL A 100 -15.46 -7.37 14.24
C VAL A 100 -16.39 -6.24 14.69
N ARG A 101 -15.84 -5.08 14.91
CA ARG A 101 -16.53 -3.92 15.47
C ARG A 101 -16.44 -2.72 14.55
N LYS A 102 -17.15 -1.64 14.88
CA LYS A 102 -17.22 -0.44 14.04
C LYS A 102 -15.86 0.26 13.86
N ASP A 103 -14.95 0.09 14.79
CA ASP A 103 -13.57 0.59 14.76
C ASP A 103 -12.55 -0.41 14.22
N SER A 104 -13.01 -1.58 13.77
CA SER A 104 -12.16 -2.56 13.05
C SER A 104 -11.66 -1.98 11.74
N GLN A 105 -10.43 -2.32 11.38
CA GLN A 105 -9.83 -1.96 10.10
C GLN A 105 -9.71 -3.19 9.20
N TYR A 106 -9.78 -2.97 7.89
CA TYR A 106 -9.87 -4.02 6.89
C TYR A 106 -8.79 -3.82 5.83
N PHE A 107 -7.77 -4.67 5.85
CA PHE A 107 -6.60 -4.58 4.97
C PHE A 107 -6.57 -5.75 3.97
N ILE A 108 -6.05 -5.47 2.77
CA ILE A 108 -5.70 -6.52 1.80
C ILE A 108 -4.19 -6.69 1.85
N ASN A 109 -3.75 -7.82 2.41
CA ASN A 109 -2.35 -8.15 2.65
C ASN A 109 -1.87 -9.30 1.76
N LEU A 110 -0.55 -9.51 1.73
CA LEU A 110 0.12 -10.59 1.02
C LEU A 110 0.70 -11.57 2.04
N ALA A 111 0.47 -12.86 1.86
CA ALA A 111 1.02 -13.92 2.72
C ALA A 111 2.47 -14.19 2.37
N GLY A 112 3.41 -13.48 3.00
CA GLY A 112 4.84 -13.53 2.67
C GLY A 112 5.19 -12.69 1.43
N VAL A 113 6.35 -12.96 0.81
CA VAL A 113 6.86 -12.14 -0.30
C VAL A 113 6.18 -12.47 -1.64
N ILE A 114 5.77 -13.74 -1.84
CA ILE A 114 5.19 -14.27 -3.10
C ILE A 114 3.93 -15.09 -2.80
N GLY A 115 3.20 -14.78 -1.74
CA GLY A 115 2.04 -15.57 -1.29
C GLY A 115 0.72 -15.10 -1.87
N GLU A 116 -0.34 -15.80 -1.49
CA GLU A 116 -1.71 -15.42 -1.82
C GLU A 116 -2.15 -14.14 -1.11
N LYS A 117 -2.99 -13.35 -1.77
CA LYS A 117 -3.66 -12.22 -1.14
C LYS A 117 -4.72 -12.71 -0.16
N PHE A 118 -4.81 -12.05 0.97
CA PHE A 118 -5.84 -12.31 1.97
C PHE A 118 -6.37 -11.00 2.55
N LEU A 119 -7.57 -11.06 3.08
CA LEU A 119 -8.16 -9.94 3.78
C LEU A 119 -7.89 -10.10 5.28
N GLU A 120 -7.21 -9.13 5.87
CA GLU A 120 -6.96 -9.06 7.31
C GLU A 120 -7.94 -8.10 7.95
N ILE A 121 -8.54 -8.51 9.06
CA ILE A 121 -9.41 -7.70 9.89
C ILE A 121 -8.72 -7.49 11.22
N THR A 122 -8.46 -6.26 11.61
CA THR A 122 -8.01 -5.96 12.98
C THR A 122 -9.23 -6.03 13.92
N PRO A 123 -9.10 -6.65 15.09
CA PRO A 123 -10.18 -6.63 16.06
C PRO A 123 -10.45 -5.19 16.52
N GLY A 124 -11.72 -4.88 16.73
CA GLY A 124 -12.11 -3.61 17.33
C GLY A 124 -11.98 -3.61 18.86
N THR A 125 -12.18 -2.45 19.45
CA THR A 125 -12.17 -2.28 20.92
C THR A 125 -13.48 -2.75 21.54
N LEU A 126 -13.44 -3.10 22.82
CA LEU A 126 -14.65 -3.56 23.54
C LEU A 126 -15.71 -2.45 23.69
N GLU A 127 -15.29 -1.20 23.64
CA GLU A 127 -16.15 -0.02 23.74
C GLU A 127 -16.92 0.24 22.43
N ALA A 128 -16.39 -0.21 21.29
CA ALA A 128 -17.05 -0.02 20.00
C ALA A 128 -18.17 -1.06 19.81
N ALA A 129 -19.27 -0.63 19.18
CA ALA A 129 -20.38 -1.51 18.85
C ALA A 129 -19.96 -2.56 17.79
N GLU A 130 -20.57 -3.74 17.84
CA GLU A 130 -20.43 -4.75 16.81
C GLU A 130 -20.97 -4.27 15.45
N VAL A 131 -20.35 -4.72 14.38
CA VAL A 131 -20.85 -4.47 13.02
C VAL A 131 -22.07 -5.34 12.76
N THR A 132 -23.10 -4.79 12.12
CA THR A 132 -24.29 -5.54 11.75
C THR A 132 -24.00 -6.43 10.54
N PRO A 133 -24.43 -7.71 10.53
CA PRO A 133 -24.31 -8.56 9.36
C PRO A 133 -24.91 -7.92 8.11
N GLY A 134 -24.18 -7.98 6.98
CA GLY A 134 -24.58 -7.37 5.72
C GLY A 134 -24.29 -5.86 5.59
N GLN A 135 -23.82 -5.21 6.66
CA GLN A 135 -23.41 -3.80 6.61
C GLN A 135 -22.25 -3.60 5.63
N VAL A 136 -22.22 -2.42 5.01
CA VAL A 136 -21.08 -1.96 4.20
C VAL A 136 -20.15 -1.14 5.08
N VAL A 137 -18.89 -1.54 5.14
CA VAL A 137 -17.83 -0.85 5.87
C VAL A 137 -16.74 -0.39 4.90
N ARG A 138 -15.95 0.61 5.25
CA ARG A 138 -14.82 1.07 4.45
C ARG A 138 -13.57 0.25 4.79
N GLY A 139 -12.90 -0.31 3.77
CA GLY A 139 -11.58 -0.92 3.91
C GLY A 139 -10.46 0.04 3.54
N GLU A 140 -9.25 -0.26 3.99
CA GLU A 140 -8.04 0.45 3.63
C GLU A 140 -7.54 -0.04 2.27
N ASP A 141 -7.43 0.86 1.31
CA ASP A 141 -6.94 0.51 -0.03
C ASP A 141 -5.48 0.05 0.06
N PRO A 142 -5.14 -1.13 -0.49
CA PRO A 142 -3.78 -1.61 -0.46
C PRO A 142 -2.86 -0.67 -1.26
N PRO A 143 -1.60 -0.50 -0.81
CA PRO A 143 -0.65 0.34 -1.50
C PRO A 143 -0.39 -0.19 -2.92
N ARG A 144 -0.35 0.72 -3.88
CA ARG A 144 -0.04 0.43 -5.28
C ARG A 144 1.46 0.43 -5.49
N ILE A 145 2.08 -0.73 -5.33
CA ILE A 145 3.54 -0.90 -5.48
C ILE A 145 4.01 -0.50 -6.87
N ASP A 146 3.22 -0.79 -7.91
CA ASP A 146 3.45 -0.36 -9.29
C ASP A 146 3.57 1.17 -9.41
N GLN A 147 2.66 1.91 -8.77
CA GLN A 147 2.71 3.36 -8.71
C GLN A 147 3.90 3.88 -7.91
N LEU A 148 4.19 3.27 -6.75
CA LEU A 148 5.33 3.67 -5.93
C LEU A 148 6.65 3.50 -6.70
N ILE A 149 6.81 2.38 -7.39
CA ILE A 149 7.97 2.13 -8.24
C ILE A 149 8.04 3.18 -9.36
N SER A 150 6.95 3.37 -10.11
CA SER A 150 6.90 4.37 -11.20
C SER A 150 7.20 5.79 -10.72
N GLN A 151 6.65 6.20 -9.58
CA GLN A 151 6.91 7.50 -8.98
C GLN A 151 8.37 7.65 -8.51
N SER A 152 8.96 6.58 -7.97
CA SER A 152 10.36 6.57 -7.56
C SER A 152 11.30 6.76 -8.76
N TYR A 153 11.01 6.11 -9.89
CA TYR A 153 11.76 6.32 -11.14
C TYR A 153 11.58 7.73 -11.70
N SER A 154 10.34 8.23 -11.69
CA SER A 154 10.08 9.61 -12.13
C SER A 154 10.82 10.63 -11.27
N LEU A 155 10.88 10.41 -9.96
CA LEU A 155 11.63 11.25 -9.04
C LEU A 155 13.13 11.16 -9.30
N ALA A 156 13.68 9.96 -9.48
CA ALA A 156 15.08 9.75 -9.82
C ALA A 156 15.44 10.45 -11.14
N GLY A 157 14.60 10.33 -12.17
CA GLY A 157 14.77 11.03 -13.44
C GLY A 157 14.79 12.55 -13.28
N LYS A 158 13.89 13.13 -12.48
CA LYS A 158 13.87 14.57 -12.18
C LYS A 158 15.10 15.02 -11.41
N VAL A 159 15.61 14.21 -10.48
CA VAL A 159 16.84 14.50 -9.75
C VAL A 159 18.04 14.49 -10.70
N ILE A 160 18.14 13.50 -11.60
CA ILE A 160 19.18 13.41 -12.63
C ILE A 160 19.11 14.63 -13.56
N GLU A 161 17.91 14.97 -14.06
CA GLU A 161 17.71 16.16 -14.91
C GLU A 161 18.10 17.46 -14.18
N PHE A 162 17.72 17.59 -12.91
CA PHE A 162 18.09 18.74 -12.09
C PHE A 162 19.62 18.85 -11.91
N VAL A 163 20.30 17.73 -11.63
CA VAL A 163 21.76 17.72 -11.47
C VAL A 163 22.45 18.03 -12.79
N ASN A 164 22.04 17.39 -13.90
CA ASN A 164 22.64 17.62 -15.22
C ASN A 164 22.44 19.05 -15.72
N LYS A 165 21.28 19.64 -15.48
CA LYS A 165 21.04 21.06 -15.80
C LYS A 165 21.81 22.05 -14.91
N ASN A 166 22.25 21.58 -13.74
CA ASN A 166 22.85 22.44 -12.71
C ASN A 166 24.27 22.00 -12.30
N GLU A 167 25.01 21.29 -13.17
CA GLU A 167 26.39 20.84 -12.86
C GLU A 167 27.33 21.95 -12.38
N GLY A 168 27.09 23.22 -12.79
CA GLY A 168 27.79 24.41 -12.24
C GLY A 168 27.06 25.06 -11.06
N SER A 169 25.78 24.76 -10.83
CA SER A 169 24.89 25.60 -10.03
C SER A 169 24.66 25.13 -8.60
N VAL A 170 25.12 23.93 -8.19
CA VAL A 170 25.00 23.53 -6.77
C VAL A 170 25.89 24.41 -5.91
N ILE A 171 27.11 24.69 -6.36
CA ILE A 171 28.05 25.63 -5.69
C ILE A 171 27.49 27.06 -5.78
N ASP A 172 26.99 27.46 -6.95
CA ASP A 172 26.36 28.78 -7.15
C ASP A 172 25.07 28.93 -6.34
N THR A 173 24.29 27.85 -6.16
CA THR A 173 23.10 27.84 -5.31
C THR A 173 23.48 28.00 -3.84
N ILE A 174 24.54 27.32 -3.38
CA ILE A 174 25.08 27.49 -2.01
C ILE A 174 25.57 28.92 -1.80
N ASP A 175 26.24 29.51 -2.81
CA ASP A 175 26.69 30.90 -2.78
C ASP A 175 25.52 31.89 -2.75
N THR A 176 24.49 31.62 -3.52
CA THR A 176 23.25 32.40 -3.53
C THR A 176 22.50 32.27 -2.19
N MET A 177 22.43 31.10 -1.60
CA MET A 177 21.88 30.88 -0.26
C MET A 177 22.64 31.67 0.80
N ASN A 178 23.98 31.68 0.74
CA ASN A 178 24.78 32.49 1.66
C ASN A 178 24.50 34.00 1.52
N LYS A 179 24.39 34.50 0.29
CA LYS A 179 24.00 35.90 0.05
C LYS A 179 22.61 36.20 0.60
N LEU A 180 21.66 35.24 0.45
CA LEU A 180 20.31 35.38 0.99
C LEU A 180 20.31 35.42 2.51
N VAL A 181 21.07 34.55 3.17
CA VAL A 181 21.27 34.53 4.62
C VAL A 181 21.79 35.89 5.14
N VAL A 182 22.85 36.41 4.50
CA VAL A 182 23.42 37.72 4.89
C VAL A 182 22.42 38.87 4.70
N ASN A 183 21.63 38.82 3.63
CA ASN A 183 20.64 39.86 3.35
C ASN A 183 19.42 39.76 4.32
N LEU A 184 18.98 38.55 4.67
CA LEU A 184 17.94 38.33 5.67
C LEU A 184 18.39 38.81 7.04
N ASP A 185 19.61 38.47 7.48
CA ASP A 185 20.14 38.94 8.78
C ASP A 185 20.16 40.46 8.87
N LYS A 186 20.61 41.14 7.77
CA LYS A 186 20.58 42.62 7.70
C LYS A 186 19.13 43.15 7.80
N ALA A 187 18.19 42.58 7.08
CA ALA A 187 16.78 42.98 7.10
C ALA A 187 16.14 42.78 8.47
N LEU A 188 16.43 41.65 9.13
CA LEU A 188 15.96 41.35 10.47
C LEU A 188 16.48 42.36 11.50
N ARG A 189 17.76 42.65 11.49
CA ARG A 189 18.35 43.67 12.38
C ARG A 189 17.76 45.06 12.17
N GLN A 190 17.33 45.38 10.96
CA GLN A 190 16.69 46.65 10.66
C GLN A 190 15.23 46.69 11.15
N LEU A 191 14.49 45.58 11.02
CA LEU A 191 13.14 45.43 11.55
C LEU A 191 13.12 45.41 13.09
N GLU A 192 14.07 44.72 13.72
CA GLU A 192 14.21 44.64 15.18
C GLU A 192 14.36 46.05 15.81
N LYS A 193 15.10 46.95 15.14
CA LYS A 193 15.27 48.32 15.58
C LYS A 193 14.03 49.17 15.43
N THR A 194 13.10 48.81 14.56
CA THR A 194 12.00 49.68 14.13
C THR A 194 10.65 49.26 14.75
N SER A 195 10.47 48.01 15.16
CA SER A 195 9.18 47.51 15.65
C SER A 195 9.25 47.01 17.10
N ARG A 196 8.27 47.45 17.89
CA ARG A 196 8.03 46.97 19.27
C ARG A 196 6.80 46.05 19.39
N ASP A 197 6.21 45.70 18.26
CA ASP A 197 5.04 44.87 18.20
C ASP A 197 5.40 43.39 18.50
N GLN A 198 4.63 42.71 19.37
CA GLN A 198 4.93 41.35 19.81
C GLN A 198 4.79 40.34 18.65
N ASP A 199 3.87 40.53 17.72
CA ASP A 199 3.68 39.64 16.58
C ASP A 199 4.84 39.79 15.58
N VAL A 200 5.32 41.02 15.38
CA VAL A 200 6.50 41.29 14.58
C VAL A 200 7.76 40.70 15.21
N GLN A 201 7.90 40.74 16.54
CA GLN A 201 9.02 40.11 17.24
C GLN A 201 8.99 38.57 17.10
N ARG A 202 7.83 37.94 17.09
CA ARG A 202 7.69 36.49 16.82
C ARG A 202 8.08 36.12 15.39
N ILE A 203 7.68 36.92 14.40
CA ILE A 203 8.05 36.76 13.01
C ILE A 203 9.57 36.90 12.86
N ILE A 204 10.18 37.93 13.45
CA ILE A 204 11.63 38.16 13.43
C ILE A 204 12.37 36.95 14.02
N LYS A 205 11.91 36.42 15.16
CA LYS A 205 12.48 35.24 15.79
C LYS A 205 12.40 34.00 14.89
N ASN A 206 11.25 33.76 14.27
CA ASN A 206 11.05 32.60 13.38
C ASN A 206 11.93 32.70 12.13
N ILE A 207 12.00 33.88 11.51
CA ILE A 207 12.87 34.11 10.35
C ILE A 207 14.35 34.02 10.77
N GLY A 208 14.71 34.48 11.96
CA GLY A 208 16.05 34.33 12.51
C GLY A 208 16.46 32.86 12.63
N THR A 209 15.60 32.01 13.21
CA THR A 209 15.83 30.57 13.29
C THR A 209 16.00 29.95 11.90
N MET A 210 15.13 30.29 10.95
CA MET A 210 15.27 29.81 9.55
C MET A 210 16.60 30.25 8.91
N THR A 211 17.03 31.46 9.22
CA THR A 211 18.30 32.01 8.70
C THR A 211 19.50 31.25 9.27
N ASP A 212 19.46 30.93 10.55
CA ASP A 212 20.49 30.12 11.24
C ASP A 212 20.53 28.68 10.68
N ASP A 213 19.37 28.06 10.43
CA ASP A 213 19.26 26.72 9.83
C ASP A 213 19.82 26.72 8.40
N LEU A 214 19.51 27.73 7.60
CA LEU A 214 20.06 27.89 6.24
C LEU A 214 21.57 28.12 6.26
N ALA A 215 22.08 28.92 7.20
CA ALA A 215 23.51 29.16 7.36
C ALA A 215 24.24 27.87 7.75
N PHE A 216 23.69 27.12 8.71
CA PHE A 216 24.21 25.82 9.12
C PHE A 216 24.23 24.83 7.97
N PHE A 217 23.13 24.72 7.21
CA PHE A 217 23.05 23.85 6.04
C PHE A 217 24.09 24.22 4.99
N SER A 218 24.20 25.52 4.65
CA SER A 218 25.17 26.01 3.68
C SER A 218 26.60 25.72 4.11
N GLN A 219 26.93 25.95 5.39
CA GLN A 219 28.26 25.64 5.95
C GLN A 219 28.54 24.13 5.91
N LYS A 220 27.55 23.30 6.27
CA LYS A 220 27.70 21.84 6.27
C LYS A 220 27.90 21.28 4.86
N MET A 221 27.21 21.84 3.88
CA MET A 221 27.38 21.45 2.47
C MET A 221 28.74 21.83 1.90
N ARG A 222 29.38 22.91 2.40
CA ARG A 222 30.74 23.30 2.04
C ARG A 222 31.84 22.58 2.81
N SER A 223 31.49 21.81 3.84
CA SER A 223 32.47 20.99 4.57
C SER A 223 33.06 19.90 3.66
N PRO A 224 34.26 19.39 3.96
CA PRO A 224 34.84 18.27 3.21
C PRO A 224 33.90 17.06 3.14
N GLU A 225 33.12 16.79 4.19
CA GLU A 225 32.14 15.73 4.25
C GLU A 225 30.94 16.03 3.34
N GLY A 226 30.46 17.27 3.31
CA GLY A 226 29.38 17.73 2.43
C GLY A 226 29.76 17.61 0.96
N LEU A 227 30.95 18.07 0.60
CA LEU A 227 31.48 17.94 -0.76
C LEU A 227 31.68 16.47 -1.16
N LYS A 228 32.16 15.61 -0.23
CA LYS A 228 32.27 14.17 -0.45
C LYS A 228 30.90 13.53 -0.65
N THR A 229 29.90 13.94 0.12
CA THR A 229 28.52 13.46 -0.04
C THR A 229 27.95 13.85 -1.40
N LEU A 230 28.16 15.08 -1.86
CA LEU A 230 27.76 15.52 -3.20
C LEU A 230 28.46 14.71 -4.30
N ALA A 231 29.75 14.44 -4.15
CA ALA A 231 30.50 13.63 -5.09
C ALA A 231 29.96 12.17 -5.14
N LEU A 232 29.61 11.59 -3.98
CA LEU A 232 29.01 10.26 -3.90
C LEU A 232 27.60 10.23 -4.52
N ILE A 233 26.80 11.27 -4.31
CA ILE A 233 25.48 11.40 -4.95
C ILE A 233 25.66 11.46 -6.48
N ASN A 234 26.57 12.25 -6.98
CA ASN A 234 26.88 12.32 -8.42
C ASN A 234 27.36 10.97 -8.98
N GLU A 235 28.19 10.25 -8.24
CA GLU A 235 28.63 8.91 -8.64
C GLU A 235 27.47 7.90 -8.62
N LEU A 236 26.59 7.96 -7.63
CA LEU A 236 25.37 7.14 -7.56
C LEU A 236 24.45 7.41 -8.74
N ILE A 237 24.22 8.69 -9.07
CA ILE A 237 23.43 9.13 -10.22
C ILE A 237 24.02 8.56 -11.51
N ARG A 238 25.34 8.68 -11.71
CA ARG A 238 26.03 8.11 -12.88
C ARG A 238 25.91 6.59 -12.98
N ARG A 239 25.83 5.88 -11.86
CA ARG A 239 25.61 4.42 -11.84
C ARG A 239 24.16 4.06 -12.12
N LEU A 240 23.21 4.94 -11.82
CA LEU A 240 21.78 4.76 -12.09
C LEU A 240 21.39 5.19 -13.52
N GLU A 241 22.19 6.04 -14.17
CA GLU A 241 21.94 6.54 -15.53
C GLU A 241 21.71 5.43 -16.57
N PRO A 242 22.43 4.26 -16.53
CA PRO A 242 22.15 3.15 -17.44
C PRO A 242 20.85 2.37 -17.12
N LEU A 243 20.22 2.63 -15.98
CA LEU A 243 18.98 2.02 -15.56
C LEU A 243 17.77 2.87 -16.04
N ASP A 244 17.75 3.20 -17.32
CA ASP A 244 16.59 3.85 -17.90
C ASP A 244 15.37 2.90 -17.95
N SER A 245 14.20 3.44 -18.20
CA SER A 245 12.94 2.71 -18.29
C SER A 245 13.03 1.52 -19.27
N ASP A 246 13.77 1.69 -20.36
CA ASP A 246 13.95 0.66 -21.40
C ASP A 246 14.90 -0.46 -20.95
N ALA A 247 15.96 -0.15 -20.23
CA ALA A 247 16.87 -1.16 -19.67
C ALA A 247 16.17 -2.01 -18.62
N ILE A 248 15.32 -1.41 -17.79
CA ILE A 248 14.52 -2.11 -16.78
C ILE A 248 13.43 -2.95 -17.44
N HIS A 249 12.75 -2.44 -18.45
CA HIS A 249 11.79 -3.22 -19.23
C HIS A 249 12.45 -4.43 -19.88
N LYS A 250 13.63 -4.26 -20.48
CA LYS A 250 14.42 -5.36 -21.07
C LYS A 250 14.90 -6.37 -20.01
N PHE A 251 15.31 -5.89 -18.83
CA PHE A 251 15.68 -6.77 -17.71
C PHE A 251 14.49 -7.60 -17.23
N LEU A 252 13.34 -6.96 -16.98
CA LEU A 252 12.12 -7.64 -16.55
C LEU A 252 11.56 -8.60 -17.62
N GLN A 253 11.72 -8.29 -18.92
CA GLN A 253 11.29 -9.17 -20.00
C GLN A 253 12.27 -10.32 -20.30
N LYS A 254 13.59 -10.10 -20.20
CA LYS A 254 14.60 -11.11 -20.53
C LYS A 254 14.99 -12.00 -19.35
N GLU A 255 15.05 -11.45 -18.16
CA GLU A 255 15.53 -12.12 -16.95
C GLU A 255 14.47 -12.25 -15.88
N GLY A 256 13.18 -12.06 -16.26
CA GLY A 256 12.06 -12.18 -15.35
C GLY A 256 12.30 -13.28 -14.33
N ILE A 257 12.03 -13.01 -13.07
CA ILE A 257 12.31 -13.89 -11.92
C ILE A 257 11.99 -15.33 -12.34
N LYS A 258 13.00 -16.09 -12.70
CA LYS A 258 12.89 -17.54 -12.88
C LYS A 258 12.67 -18.11 -11.49
N ALA A 259 11.42 -18.10 -11.04
CA ALA A 259 11.03 -18.86 -9.88
C ALA A 259 11.26 -20.33 -10.23
N HIS A 260 12.34 -20.90 -9.71
CA HIS A 260 12.44 -22.34 -9.61
C HIS A 260 11.36 -22.78 -8.63
N ILE A 261 10.27 -23.31 -9.18
CA ILE A 261 9.27 -24.04 -8.42
C ILE A 261 9.90 -25.41 -8.14
N PHE A 262 10.28 -25.64 -6.89
CA PHE A 262 10.54 -26.96 -6.36
C PHE A 262 9.24 -27.54 -5.84
#